data_c232d53fd368735441f8815553eb4a87
#
_entry.id   c232d53fd368735441f8815553eb4a87
#
_cell.length_a   1.000
_cell.length_b   1.000
_cell.length_c   1.000
_cell.angle_alpha   90.00
_cell.angle_beta   90.00
_cell.angle_gamma   90.00
#
_symmetry.space_group_name_H-M   'P 1'
#
loop_
_entity.id
_entity.type
_entity.pdbx_description
1 polymer ?
#
loop_
_entity_poly.entity_id
_entity_poly.type
_entity_poly.pdbx_seq_one_letter_code
_entity_poly.pdbx_strand_id
1 'polypeptide(L)'
;LYFVRQMLQDMGQEIAGRTVAISGFGNVAWGAAKKATEMGAKVVTLSGPDGYVYDPKGVSGEKIDYMLSLRLSGEDIVAPYAERYPEATFFPGRKPWEQAVDIALPCATQNELTLADAEALHANGVTLVAEVSNMGCTAQAVDYLVEHRIPFAPGKAVNSGGVATSGLEMTQNAMHISWSAAEVDSRLQQIMHAVHDQCLQYGREEGYTNYVRGANVAGFMKVARAIMAQGII
;
A
#
# COMPACT_ATOMS: atom_id res chain seq x y z
N LEU A 1 3.11 -2.22 -3.96
CA LEU A 1 4.50 -1.74 -3.82
C LEU A 1 5.07 -1.18 -5.13
N TYR A 2 4.77 -1.73 -6.32
CA TYR A 2 5.26 -1.18 -7.60
C TYR A 2 4.85 0.28 -7.81
N PHE A 3 3.61 0.64 -7.49
CA PHE A 3 3.14 2.02 -7.53
C PHE A 3 3.93 2.93 -6.56
N VAL A 4 4.12 2.46 -5.31
CA VAL A 4 4.90 3.18 -4.29
C VAL A 4 6.35 3.41 -4.74
N ARG A 5 6.99 2.40 -5.32
CA ARG A 5 8.33 2.52 -5.89
C ARG A 5 8.40 3.63 -6.94
N GLN A 6 7.43 3.72 -7.83
CA GLN A 6 7.40 4.75 -8.87
C GLN A 6 7.15 6.15 -8.29
N MET A 7 6.28 6.28 -7.28
CA MET A 7 6.13 7.55 -6.58
C MET A 7 7.46 8.04 -5.99
N LEU A 8 8.23 7.14 -5.36
CA LEU A 8 9.54 7.48 -4.81
C LEU A 8 10.53 7.85 -5.91
N GLN A 9 10.57 7.10 -7.02
CA GLN A 9 11.44 7.38 -8.16
C GLN A 9 11.16 8.77 -8.77
N ASP A 10 9.89 9.17 -8.88
CA ASP A 10 9.53 10.53 -9.34
C ASP A 10 10.02 11.64 -8.39
N MET A 11 10.18 11.31 -7.11
CA MET A 11 10.77 12.21 -6.12
C MET A 11 12.31 12.11 -6.05
N GLY A 12 12.95 11.33 -6.95
CA GLY A 12 14.39 11.08 -6.93
C GLY A 12 14.84 10.22 -5.75
N GLN A 13 13.96 9.37 -5.22
CA GLN A 13 14.18 8.54 -4.04
C GLN A 13 14.04 7.06 -4.38
N GLU A 14 14.63 6.21 -3.52
CA GLU A 14 14.54 4.76 -3.62
C GLU A 14 13.76 4.20 -2.42
N ILE A 15 13.09 3.06 -2.64
CA ILE A 15 12.39 2.34 -1.57
C ILE A 15 13.36 1.56 -0.66
N ALA A 16 14.52 1.18 -1.20
CA ALA A 16 15.54 0.46 -0.45
C ALA A 16 16.05 1.30 0.72
N GLY A 17 16.18 0.67 1.89
CA GLY A 17 16.59 1.31 3.15
C GLY A 17 15.50 2.13 3.86
N ARG A 18 14.31 2.32 3.26
CA ARG A 18 13.21 3.04 3.90
C ARG A 18 12.52 2.20 4.95
N THR A 19 12.10 2.86 6.03
CA THR A 19 11.26 2.25 7.05
C THR A 19 9.79 2.32 6.66
N VAL A 20 9.07 1.22 6.86
CA VAL A 20 7.68 1.06 6.43
C VAL A 20 6.81 0.64 7.60
N ALA A 21 5.77 1.42 7.91
CA ALA A 21 4.68 0.96 8.75
C ALA A 21 3.57 0.33 7.91
N ILE A 22 3.13 -0.85 8.29
CA ILE A 22 1.94 -1.49 7.75
C ILE A 22 0.95 -1.77 8.87
N SER A 23 -0.33 -1.70 8.56
CA SER A 23 -1.41 -2.21 9.41
C SER A 23 -1.88 -3.59 8.97
N GLY A 24 -2.50 -4.32 9.90
CA GLY A 24 -2.95 -5.67 9.64
C GLY A 24 -1.85 -6.73 9.69
N PHE A 25 -2.26 -7.99 9.58
CA PHE A 25 -1.40 -9.17 9.44
C PHE A 25 -2.06 -10.25 8.56
N GLY A 26 -3.13 -9.86 7.84
CA GLY A 26 -3.79 -10.69 6.84
C GLY A 26 -3.00 -10.79 5.53
N ASN A 27 -3.62 -11.39 4.50
CA ASN A 27 -2.97 -11.63 3.20
C ASN A 27 -2.43 -10.36 2.53
N VAL A 28 -3.14 -9.23 2.66
CA VAL A 28 -2.72 -7.95 2.08
C VAL A 28 -1.46 -7.43 2.79
N ALA A 29 -1.46 -7.41 4.12
CA ALA A 29 -0.31 -7.00 4.93
C ALA A 29 0.89 -7.94 4.72
N TRP A 30 0.66 -9.25 4.68
CA TRP A 30 1.70 -10.24 4.37
C TRP A 30 2.35 -10.00 3.01
N GLY A 31 1.53 -9.83 1.97
CA GLY A 31 2.03 -9.56 0.62
C GLY A 31 2.78 -8.22 0.53
N ALA A 32 2.29 -7.19 1.22
CA ALA A 32 2.95 -5.89 1.30
C ALA A 32 4.30 -5.99 2.02
N ALA A 33 4.36 -6.67 3.18
CA ALA A 33 5.58 -6.88 3.95
C ALA A 33 6.64 -7.65 3.14
N LYS A 34 6.22 -8.76 2.52
CA LYS A 34 7.10 -9.57 1.68
C LYS A 34 7.67 -8.76 0.52
N LYS A 35 6.82 -8.10 -0.25
CA LYS A 35 7.27 -7.33 -1.43
C LYS A 35 8.11 -6.11 -1.03
N ALA A 36 7.78 -5.40 0.06
CA ALA A 36 8.58 -4.29 0.56
C ALA A 36 9.99 -4.75 0.95
N THR A 37 10.09 -5.88 1.65
CA THR A 37 11.37 -6.49 2.05
C THR A 37 12.18 -6.95 0.84
N GLU A 38 11.55 -7.58 -0.16
CA GLU A 38 12.20 -7.95 -1.42
C GLU A 38 12.77 -6.74 -2.17
N MET A 39 12.13 -5.56 -2.03
CA MET A 39 12.60 -4.29 -2.61
C MET A 39 13.64 -3.57 -1.73
N GLY A 40 14.06 -4.17 -0.61
CA GLY A 40 15.08 -3.63 0.28
C GLY A 40 14.56 -2.65 1.33
N ALA A 41 13.24 -2.49 1.48
CA ALA A 41 12.67 -1.70 2.56
C ALA A 41 12.64 -2.48 3.88
N LYS A 42 12.52 -1.76 4.99
CA LYS A 42 12.43 -2.31 6.34
C LYS A 42 11.02 -2.13 6.89
N VAL A 43 10.22 -3.18 6.87
CA VAL A 43 8.89 -3.18 7.49
C VAL A 43 9.05 -3.31 9.00
N VAL A 44 8.49 -2.37 9.76
CA VAL A 44 8.72 -2.30 11.21
C VAL A 44 7.46 -2.49 12.06
N THR A 45 6.28 -2.60 11.44
CA THR A 45 5.03 -2.80 12.20
C THR A 45 4.14 -3.88 11.60
N LEU A 46 3.38 -4.51 12.47
CA LEU A 46 2.19 -5.33 12.20
C LEU A 46 1.08 -4.88 13.14
N SER A 47 -0.19 -4.96 12.75
CA SER A 47 -1.28 -4.66 13.67
C SER A 47 -2.44 -5.63 13.55
N GLY A 48 -3.13 -5.83 14.66
CA GLY A 48 -4.36 -6.60 14.77
C GLY A 48 -5.42 -5.80 15.53
N PRO A 49 -6.60 -6.40 15.78
CA PRO A 49 -7.62 -5.80 16.62
C PRO A 49 -7.17 -5.55 18.08
N ASP A 50 -6.18 -6.32 18.53
CA ASP A 50 -5.59 -6.24 19.88
C ASP A 50 -4.58 -5.10 20.06
N GLY A 51 -4.07 -4.54 18.95
CA GLY A 51 -3.06 -3.49 18.96
C GLY A 51 -2.05 -3.61 17.83
N TYR A 52 -0.83 -3.12 18.02
CA TYR A 52 0.23 -3.29 17.02
C TYR A 52 1.56 -3.70 17.67
N VAL A 53 2.40 -4.31 16.84
CA VAL A 53 3.79 -4.64 17.17
C VAL A 53 4.72 -3.70 16.41
N TYR A 54 5.73 -3.18 17.11
CA TYR A 54 6.87 -2.48 16.52
C TYR A 54 8.13 -3.34 16.66
N ASP A 55 8.72 -3.71 15.52
CA ASP A 55 9.97 -4.47 15.45
C ASP A 55 11.09 -3.60 14.84
N PRO A 56 11.99 -3.06 15.66
CA PRO A 56 13.05 -2.18 15.15
C PRO A 56 14.07 -2.92 14.26
N LYS A 57 14.13 -4.25 14.32
CA LYS A 57 14.97 -5.07 13.42
C LYS A 57 14.30 -5.35 12.09
N GLY A 58 12.99 -5.16 12.01
CA GLY A 58 12.19 -5.38 10.83
C GLY A 58 11.58 -6.78 10.74
N VAL A 59 10.41 -6.82 10.09
CA VAL A 59 9.64 -8.04 9.80
C VAL A 59 10.14 -8.60 8.48
N SER A 60 11.08 -9.56 8.53
CA SER A 60 11.70 -10.16 7.34
C SER A 60 12.00 -11.64 7.56
N GLY A 61 12.25 -12.38 6.47
CA GLY A 61 12.60 -13.81 6.56
C GLY A 61 11.54 -14.62 7.29
N GLU A 62 11.94 -15.42 8.28
CA GLU A 62 11.02 -16.27 9.05
C GLU A 62 9.88 -15.51 9.76
N LYS A 63 10.08 -14.21 10.05
CA LYS A 63 9.07 -13.37 10.69
C LYS A 63 7.87 -13.14 9.76
N ILE A 64 8.10 -13.07 8.44
CA ILE A 64 7.04 -13.01 7.43
C ILE A 64 6.25 -14.32 7.39
N ASP A 65 6.93 -15.46 7.49
CA ASP A 65 6.24 -16.76 7.55
C ASP A 65 5.46 -16.91 8.86
N TYR A 66 5.98 -16.35 9.96
CA TYR A 66 5.27 -16.33 11.23
C TYR A 66 3.99 -15.49 11.19
N MET A 67 3.92 -14.41 10.37
CA MET A 67 2.66 -13.70 10.13
C MET A 67 1.56 -14.63 9.60
N LEU A 68 1.91 -15.54 8.69
CA LEU A 68 0.95 -16.53 8.19
C LEU A 68 0.50 -17.48 9.32
N SER A 69 1.41 -17.88 10.18
CA SER A 69 1.09 -18.74 11.34
C SER A 69 0.11 -18.02 12.29
N LEU A 70 0.33 -16.75 12.60
CA LEU A 70 -0.60 -15.93 13.37
C LEU A 70 -1.98 -15.86 12.71
N ARG A 71 -2.00 -15.64 11.39
CA ARG A 71 -3.26 -15.59 10.64
C ARG A 71 -4.01 -16.91 10.67
N LEU A 72 -3.30 -18.02 10.57
CA LEU A 72 -3.89 -19.38 10.55
C LEU A 72 -4.32 -19.86 11.95
N SER A 73 -3.85 -19.25 13.04
CA SER A 73 -4.28 -19.57 14.40
C SER A 73 -5.77 -19.31 14.61
N GLY A 74 -6.35 -18.34 13.88
CA GLY A 74 -7.75 -17.94 14.02
C GLY A 74 -8.02 -17.05 15.24
N GLU A 75 -6.99 -16.68 16.02
CA GLU A 75 -7.15 -15.85 17.22
C GLU A 75 -7.24 -14.34 16.92
N ASP A 76 -6.93 -13.94 15.71
CA ASP A 76 -7.01 -12.54 15.22
C ASP A 76 -6.26 -11.52 16.10
N ILE A 77 -5.10 -11.91 16.65
CA ILE A 77 -4.23 -11.10 17.52
C ILE A 77 -2.79 -11.10 17.02
N VAL A 78 -2.02 -10.03 17.34
CA VAL A 78 -0.61 -9.90 16.99
C VAL A 78 0.33 -9.93 18.22
N ALA A 79 -0.19 -9.86 19.43
CA ALA A 79 0.60 -9.90 20.66
C ALA A 79 1.61 -11.07 20.73
N PRO A 80 1.29 -12.32 20.27
CA PRO A 80 2.22 -13.44 20.30
C PRO A 80 3.50 -13.23 19.49
N TYR A 81 3.48 -12.27 18.54
CA TYR A 81 4.70 -11.92 17.80
C TYR A 81 5.80 -11.36 18.74
N ALA A 82 5.44 -10.45 19.65
CA ALA A 82 6.38 -9.87 20.61
C ALA A 82 6.85 -10.87 21.67
N GLU A 83 6.02 -11.88 21.96
CA GLU A 83 6.44 -12.99 22.85
C GLU A 83 7.52 -13.87 22.17
N ARG A 84 7.37 -14.10 20.87
CA ARG A 84 8.32 -14.90 20.08
C ARG A 84 9.61 -14.15 19.74
N TYR A 85 9.51 -12.84 19.50
CA TYR A 85 10.63 -11.98 19.10
C TYR A 85 10.85 -10.88 20.15
N PRO A 86 11.70 -11.11 21.17
CA PRO A 86 11.85 -10.21 22.32
C PRO A 86 12.37 -8.80 21.99
N GLU A 87 12.91 -8.59 20.79
CA GLU A 87 13.31 -7.27 20.29
C GLU A 87 12.11 -6.41 19.86
N ALA A 88 10.97 -7.04 19.60
CA ALA A 88 9.74 -6.36 19.24
C ALA A 88 8.96 -5.91 20.48
N THR A 89 8.25 -4.81 20.36
CA THR A 89 7.40 -4.28 21.43
C THR A 89 5.94 -4.31 20.99
N PHE A 90 5.06 -4.85 21.82
CA PHE A 90 3.62 -4.82 21.60
C PHE A 90 2.99 -3.61 22.28
N PHE A 91 2.10 -2.93 21.56
CA PHE A 91 1.36 -1.75 22.01
C PHE A 91 -0.15 -2.05 21.99
N PRO A 92 -0.75 -2.46 23.12
CA PRO A 92 -2.15 -2.88 23.18
C PRO A 92 -3.11 -1.73 22.86
N GLY A 93 -4.13 -1.99 22.04
CA GLY A 93 -5.20 -1.05 21.69
C GLY A 93 -4.74 0.19 20.89
N ARG A 94 -3.50 0.24 20.44
CA ARG A 94 -2.93 1.37 19.69
C ARG A 94 -2.75 1.02 18.21
N LYS A 95 -2.54 2.03 17.38
CA LYS A 95 -2.32 1.90 15.92
C LYS A 95 -0.87 2.23 15.56
N PRO A 96 -0.34 1.64 14.46
CA PRO A 96 1.07 1.80 14.10
C PRO A 96 1.45 3.21 13.60
N TRP A 97 0.48 4.09 13.38
CA TRP A 97 0.66 5.40 12.75
C TRP A 97 1.38 6.42 13.62
N GLU A 98 1.58 6.12 14.90
CA GLU A 98 2.38 6.94 15.82
C GLU A 98 3.90 6.70 15.70
N GLN A 99 4.33 5.67 14.95
CA GLN A 99 5.74 5.39 14.73
C GLN A 99 6.35 6.31 13.67
N ALA A 100 7.56 6.79 13.95
CA ALA A 100 8.34 7.53 12.96
C ALA A 100 8.83 6.58 11.86
N VAL A 101 8.27 6.73 10.67
CA VAL A 101 8.58 5.90 9.49
C VAL A 101 8.59 6.74 8.22
N ASP A 102 9.31 6.27 7.20
CA ASP A 102 9.33 6.93 5.90
C ASP A 102 8.03 6.71 5.11
N ILE A 103 7.45 5.51 5.20
CA ILE A 103 6.31 5.10 4.39
C ILE A 103 5.23 4.49 5.27
N ALA A 104 3.98 4.92 5.11
CA ALA A 104 2.82 4.34 5.77
C ALA A 104 1.88 3.67 4.77
N LEU A 105 1.59 2.39 5.00
CA LEU A 105 0.76 1.54 4.13
C LEU A 105 -0.43 0.97 4.93
N PRO A 106 -1.61 1.60 4.89
CA PRO A 106 -2.83 0.98 5.39
C PRO A 106 -3.14 -0.31 4.62
N CYS A 107 -3.12 -1.46 5.31
CA CYS A 107 -3.27 -2.80 4.73
C CYS A 107 -4.38 -3.64 5.39
N ALA A 108 -5.14 -3.08 6.35
CA ALA A 108 -6.13 -3.82 7.12
C ALA A 108 -7.56 -3.52 6.67
N THR A 109 -8.17 -2.46 7.20
CA THR A 109 -9.60 -2.20 7.03
C THR A 109 -9.88 -0.81 6.49
N GLN A 110 -11.14 -0.59 6.09
CA GLN A 110 -11.60 0.74 5.65
C GLN A 110 -11.55 1.75 6.79
N ASN A 111 -11.17 3.00 6.47
CA ASN A 111 -11.16 4.13 7.38
C ASN A 111 -10.32 3.90 8.66
N GLU A 112 -9.31 3.06 8.59
CA GLU A 112 -8.45 2.76 9.73
C GLU A 112 -7.48 3.89 10.09
N LEU A 113 -7.03 4.68 9.10
CA LEU A 113 -6.17 5.84 9.27
C LEU A 113 -7.04 7.10 9.33
N THR A 114 -7.16 7.67 10.52
CA THR A 114 -7.98 8.86 10.80
C THR A 114 -7.21 10.15 10.60
N LEU A 115 -7.88 11.31 10.74
CA LEU A 115 -7.22 12.62 10.71
C LEU A 115 -6.10 12.70 11.76
N ALA A 116 -6.36 12.29 13.00
CA ALA A 116 -5.34 12.32 14.05
C ALA A 116 -4.13 11.43 13.73
N ASP A 117 -4.36 10.28 13.07
CA ASP A 117 -3.29 9.40 12.61
C ASP A 117 -2.46 10.08 11.48
N ALA A 118 -3.11 10.79 10.56
CA ALA A 118 -2.43 11.54 9.49
C ALA A 118 -1.59 12.70 10.04
N GLU A 119 -2.11 13.43 11.03
CA GLU A 119 -1.38 14.48 11.74
C GLU A 119 -0.14 13.93 12.47
N ALA A 120 -0.28 12.76 13.13
CA ALA A 120 0.83 12.09 13.81
C ALA A 120 1.91 11.64 12.82
N LEU A 121 1.53 11.01 11.70
CA LEU A 121 2.47 10.62 10.64
C LEU A 121 3.21 11.84 10.06
N HIS A 122 2.49 12.94 9.79
CA HIS A 122 3.10 14.17 9.31
C HIS A 122 4.09 14.75 10.33
N ALA A 123 3.70 14.86 11.59
CA ALA A 123 4.57 15.36 12.67
C ALA A 123 5.83 14.49 12.84
N ASN A 124 5.73 13.18 12.58
CA ASN A 124 6.83 12.23 12.61
C ASN A 124 7.66 12.17 11.30
N GLY A 125 7.34 13.02 10.31
CA GLY A 125 8.13 13.16 9.09
C GLY A 125 7.90 12.08 8.04
N VAL A 126 6.69 11.51 7.96
CA VAL A 126 6.36 10.54 6.91
C VAL A 126 6.61 11.14 5.51
N THR A 127 7.27 10.40 4.66
CA THR A 127 7.57 10.82 3.28
C THR A 127 6.40 10.52 2.34
N LEU A 128 5.67 9.43 2.60
CA LEU A 128 4.64 8.92 1.68
C LEU A 128 3.61 8.08 2.43
N VAL A 129 2.33 8.25 2.06
CA VAL A 129 1.21 7.39 2.48
C VAL A 129 0.56 6.77 1.24
N ALA A 130 0.35 5.46 1.23
CA ALA A 130 -0.31 4.78 0.11
C ALA A 130 -1.29 3.71 0.60
N GLU A 131 -2.55 3.82 0.21
CA GLU A 131 -3.58 2.85 0.58
C GLU A 131 -3.39 1.53 -0.16
N VAL A 132 -3.04 0.48 0.55
CA VAL A 132 -3.00 -0.89 -0.01
C VAL A 132 -4.33 -1.59 0.20
N SER A 133 -5.03 -1.27 1.28
CA SER A 133 -6.43 -1.67 1.50
C SER A 133 -7.41 -0.80 0.71
N ASN A 134 -8.68 -1.18 0.68
CA ASN A 134 -9.74 -0.38 0.09
C ASN A 134 -10.12 0.75 1.05
N MET A 135 -9.95 2.02 0.63
CA MET A 135 -10.30 3.20 1.42
C MET A 135 -9.73 3.14 2.85
N GLY A 136 -8.42 2.88 2.99
CA GLY A 136 -7.76 2.74 4.29
C GLY A 136 -7.76 4.02 5.12
N CYS A 137 -7.81 5.20 4.47
CA CYS A 137 -7.84 6.49 5.11
C CYS A 137 -9.27 7.07 5.16
N THR A 138 -9.60 7.79 6.22
CA THR A 138 -10.83 8.60 6.25
C THR A 138 -10.74 9.77 5.28
N ALA A 139 -11.87 10.31 4.83
CA ALA A 139 -11.89 11.47 3.93
C ALA A 139 -11.11 12.66 4.52
N GLN A 140 -11.27 12.92 5.81
CA GLN A 140 -10.56 14.00 6.51
C GLN A 140 -9.04 13.77 6.52
N ALA A 141 -8.58 12.53 6.67
CA ALA A 141 -7.16 12.20 6.59
C ALA A 141 -6.62 12.42 5.18
N VAL A 142 -7.37 12.04 4.14
CA VAL A 142 -6.99 12.25 2.75
C VAL A 142 -6.90 13.74 2.43
N ASP A 143 -7.91 14.53 2.84
CA ASP A 143 -7.94 15.99 2.64
C ASP A 143 -6.72 16.64 3.30
N TYR A 144 -6.43 16.27 4.56
CA TYR A 144 -5.26 16.76 5.30
C TYR A 144 -3.94 16.45 4.58
N LEU A 145 -3.73 15.20 4.13
CA LEU A 145 -2.50 14.79 3.43
C LEU A 145 -2.32 15.57 2.13
N VAL A 146 -3.40 15.76 1.37
CA VAL A 146 -3.38 16.52 0.11
C VAL A 146 -3.12 18.01 0.35
N GLU A 147 -3.79 18.63 1.33
CA GLU A 147 -3.61 20.06 1.68
C GLU A 147 -2.19 20.36 2.14
N HIS A 148 -1.57 19.46 2.89
CA HIS A 148 -0.19 19.58 3.35
C HIS A 148 0.85 19.09 2.33
N ARG A 149 0.41 18.73 1.11
CA ARG A 149 1.26 18.21 0.02
C ARG A 149 2.12 17.00 0.42
N ILE A 150 1.61 16.18 1.35
CA ILE A 150 2.23 14.90 1.65
C ILE A 150 1.89 13.94 0.51
N PRO A 151 2.87 13.29 -0.13
CA PRO A 151 2.63 12.32 -1.19
C PRO A 151 1.67 11.23 -0.72
N PHE A 152 0.44 11.26 -1.24
CA PHE A 152 -0.61 10.30 -0.90
C PHE A 152 -1.16 9.65 -2.16
N ALA A 153 -1.26 8.33 -2.17
CA ALA A 153 -1.86 7.58 -3.27
C ALA A 153 -3.10 6.79 -2.81
N PRO A 154 -4.26 6.99 -3.48
CA PRO A 154 -5.51 6.34 -3.10
C PRO A 154 -5.52 4.85 -3.48
N GLY A 155 -6.25 4.06 -2.71
CA GLY A 155 -6.37 2.61 -2.89
C GLY A 155 -6.75 2.21 -4.30
N LYS A 156 -7.70 2.90 -4.93
CA LYS A 156 -8.13 2.63 -6.32
C LYS A 156 -7.00 2.61 -7.36
N ALA A 157 -5.87 3.28 -7.08
CA ALA A 157 -4.68 3.23 -7.91
C ALA A 157 -3.67 2.20 -7.35
N VAL A 158 -3.36 2.28 -6.06
CA VAL A 158 -2.31 1.46 -5.43
C VAL A 158 -2.67 -0.02 -5.38
N ASN A 159 -3.92 -0.35 -5.03
CA ASN A 159 -4.36 -1.75 -4.87
C ASN A 159 -4.86 -2.40 -6.17
N SER A 160 -4.87 -1.68 -7.28
CA SER A 160 -5.28 -2.22 -8.60
C SER A 160 -4.44 -3.41 -9.07
N GLY A 161 -3.26 -3.63 -8.47
CA GLY A 161 -2.41 -4.79 -8.74
C GLY A 161 -3.09 -6.14 -8.45
N GLY A 162 -3.94 -6.20 -7.43
CA GLY A 162 -4.70 -7.41 -7.12
C GLY A 162 -5.65 -7.80 -8.26
N VAL A 163 -6.50 -6.87 -8.69
CA VAL A 163 -7.44 -7.11 -9.80
C VAL A 163 -6.71 -7.30 -11.14
N ALA A 164 -5.57 -6.64 -11.35
CA ALA A 164 -4.73 -6.85 -12.53
C ALA A 164 -4.21 -8.30 -12.58
N THR A 165 -3.75 -8.85 -11.45
CA THR A 165 -3.31 -10.24 -11.37
C THR A 165 -4.45 -11.22 -11.65
N SER A 166 -5.65 -10.97 -11.13
CA SER A 166 -6.84 -11.75 -11.47
C SER A 166 -7.17 -11.70 -12.97
N GLY A 167 -7.04 -10.52 -13.59
CA GLY A 167 -7.20 -10.36 -15.03
C GLY A 167 -6.17 -11.15 -15.84
N LEU A 168 -4.91 -11.20 -15.40
CA LEU A 168 -3.87 -12.03 -15.99
C LEU A 168 -4.18 -13.52 -15.85
N GLU A 169 -4.67 -13.96 -14.69
CA GLU A 169 -5.11 -15.33 -14.45
C GLU A 169 -6.26 -15.72 -15.41
N MET A 170 -7.29 -14.89 -15.50
CA MET A 170 -8.40 -15.10 -16.45
C MET A 170 -7.90 -15.21 -17.90
N THR A 171 -6.92 -14.40 -18.27
CA THR A 171 -6.33 -14.43 -19.61
C THR A 171 -5.59 -15.75 -19.87
N GLN A 172 -4.77 -16.22 -18.93
CA GLN A 172 -4.10 -17.53 -19.03
C GLN A 172 -5.12 -18.67 -19.22
N ASN A 173 -6.17 -18.64 -18.39
CA ASN A 173 -7.23 -19.67 -18.44
C ASN A 173 -7.96 -19.65 -19.79
N ALA A 174 -8.32 -18.50 -20.30
CA ALA A 174 -8.99 -18.36 -21.60
C ALA A 174 -8.11 -18.79 -22.78
N MET A 175 -6.81 -18.58 -22.68
CA MET A 175 -5.84 -18.97 -23.72
C MET A 175 -5.33 -20.41 -23.58
N HIS A 176 -5.68 -21.10 -22.50
CA HIS A 176 -5.17 -22.43 -22.15
C HIS A 176 -3.64 -22.52 -22.08
N ILE A 177 -2.99 -21.47 -21.53
CA ILE A 177 -1.54 -21.37 -21.35
C ILE A 177 -1.20 -21.13 -19.88
N SER A 178 0.08 -21.36 -19.54
CA SER A 178 0.61 -21.00 -18.22
C SER A 178 1.83 -20.11 -18.40
N TRP A 179 1.84 -18.99 -17.71
CA TRP A 179 3.00 -18.11 -17.60
C TRP A 179 3.83 -18.46 -16.36
N SER A 180 5.13 -18.28 -16.44
CA SER A 180 6.00 -18.36 -15.27
C SER A 180 5.70 -17.22 -14.28
N ALA A 181 6.07 -17.39 -13.03
CA ALA A 181 5.93 -16.34 -12.03
C ALA A 181 6.64 -15.02 -12.45
N ALA A 182 7.81 -15.14 -13.10
CA ALA A 182 8.56 -14.00 -13.62
C ALA A 182 7.81 -13.25 -14.73
N GLU A 183 7.13 -13.97 -15.63
CA GLU A 183 6.30 -13.35 -16.69
C GLU A 183 5.09 -12.64 -16.10
N VAL A 184 4.40 -13.26 -15.14
CA VAL A 184 3.26 -12.62 -14.44
C VAL A 184 3.73 -11.36 -13.72
N ASP A 185 4.84 -11.43 -12.99
CA ASP A 185 5.40 -10.28 -12.28
C ASP A 185 5.80 -9.14 -13.23
N SER A 186 6.45 -9.46 -14.35
CA SER A 186 6.80 -8.47 -15.38
C SER A 186 5.58 -7.77 -15.96
N ARG A 187 4.52 -8.52 -16.28
CA ARG A 187 3.25 -7.95 -16.77
C ARG A 187 2.57 -7.08 -15.73
N LEU A 188 2.57 -7.52 -14.46
CA LEU A 188 2.04 -6.74 -13.36
C LEU A 188 2.80 -5.42 -13.17
N GLN A 189 4.13 -5.45 -13.26
CA GLN A 189 4.93 -4.22 -13.20
C GLN A 189 4.57 -3.24 -14.32
N GLN A 190 4.42 -3.72 -15.55
CA GLN A 190 4.01 -2.89 -16.70
C GLN A 190 2.63 -2.28 -16.50
N ILE A 191 1.66 -3.06 -15.99
CA ILE A 191 0.31 -2.57 -15.69
C ILE A 191 0.37 -1.47 -14.62
N MET A 192 1.09 -1.71 -13.51
CA MET A 192 1.19 -0.74 -12.43
C MET A 192 1.94 0.53 -12.83
N HIS A 193 2.93 0.41 -13.74
CA HIS A 193 3.59 1.57 -14.34
C HIS A 193 2.60 2.40 -15.17
N ALA A 194 1.84 1.76 -16.05
CA ALA A 194 0.84 2.45 -16.85
C ALA A 194 -0.25 3.13 -15.98
N VAL A 195 -0.68 2.50 -14.88
CA VAL A 195 -1.60 3.12 -13.90
C VAL A 195 -0.97 4.37 -13.27
N HIS A 196 0.29 4.29 -12.88
CA HIS A 196 1.02 5.42 -12.29
C HIS A 196 1.16 6.57 -13.29
N ASP A 197 1.56 6.29 -14.53
CA ASP A 197 1.69 7.30 -15.60
C ASP A 197 0.37 8.03 -15.87
N GLN A 198 -0.75 7.30 -15.86
CA GLN A 198 -2.07 7.92 -15.98
C GLN A 198 -2.38 8.85 -14.80
N CYS A 199 -2.01 8.45 -13.59
CA CYS A 199 -2.18 9.31 -12.40
C CYS A 199 -1.31 10.55 -12.50
N LEU A 200 -0.06 10.44 -12.97
CA LEU A 200 0.84 11.57 -13.20
C LEU A 200 0.28 12.53 -14.26
N GLN A 201 -0.18 12.00 -15.39
CA GLN A 201 -0.69 12.79 -16.50
C GLN A 201 -1.77 13.78 -16.07
N TYR A 202 -2.66 13.38 -15.15
CA TYR A 202 -3.80 14.18 -14.71
C TYR A 202 -3.64 14.78 -13.30
N GLY A 203 -2.65 14.31 -12.56
CA GLY A 203 -2.43 14.71 -11.17
C GLY A 203 -1.27 15.68 -10.95
N ARG A 204 -0.35 15.84 -11.92
CA ARG A 204 0.85 16.66 -11.77
C ARG A 204 0.52 18.15 -11.59
N GLU A 205 1.16 18.75 -10.62
CA GLU A 205 1.13 20.18 -10.29
C GLU A 205 2.58 20.68 -10.14
N GLU A 206 2.77 21.98 -9.95
CA GLU A 206 4.10 22.53 -9.69
C GLU A 206 4.64 22.02 -8.34
N GLY A 207 5.73 21.25 -8.40
CA GLY A 207 6.40 20.69 -7.21
C GLY A 207 5.62 19.61 -6.45
N TYR A 208 4.49 19.10 -7.00
CA TYR A 208 3.65 18.10 -6.33
C TYR A 208 2.86 17.26 -7.32
N THR A 209 2.49 16.06 -6.94
CA THR A 209 1.54 15.23 -7.69
C THR A 209 0.34 14.87 -6.81
N ASN A 210 -0.83 15.37 -7.18
CA ASN A 210 -2.10 15.00 -6.56
C ASN A 210 -2.62 13.69 -7.16
N TYR A 211 -2.22 12.57 -6.60
CA TYR A 211 -2.62 11.24 -7.09
C TYR A 211 -4.12 10.95 -6.92
N VAL A 212 -4.80 11.62 -5.97
CA VAL A 212 -6.26 11.52 -5.82
C VAL A 212 -6.95 12.09 -7.05
N ARG A 213 -6.58 13.32 -7.44
CA ARG A 213 -7.08 13.95 -8.66
C ARG A 213 -6.67 13.14 -9.89
N GLY A 214 -5.41 12.73 -9.95
CA GLY A 214 -4.86 11.94 -11.06
C GLY A 214 -5.68 10.66 -11.31
N ALA A 215 -5.91 9.87 -10.28
CA ALA A 215 -6.67 8.63 -10.38
C ALA A 215 -8.14 8.86 -10.77
N ASN A 216 -8.78 9.88 -10.20
CA ASN A 216 -10.18 10.22 -10.51
C ASN A 216 -10.34 10.67 -11.96
N VAL A 217 -9.50 11.60 -12.41
CA VAL A 217 -9.59 12.14 -13.77
C VAL A 217 -9.20 11.08 -14.80
N ALA A 218 -8.17 10.27 -14.55
CA ALA A 218 -7.78 9.17 -15.44
C ALA A 218 -8.94 8.18 -15.66
N GLY A 219 -9.59 7.77 -14.58
CA GLY A 219 -10.77 6.88 -14.65
C GLY A 219 -11.92 7.51 -15.41
N PHE A 220 -12.27 8.76 -15.11
CA PHE A 220 -13.31 9.51 -15.80
C PHE A 220 -13.01 9.64 -17.31
N MET A 221 -11.80 10.03 -17.68
CA MET A 221 -11.42 10.24 -19.08
C MET A 221 -11.51 8.96 -19.93
N LYS A 222 -11.23 7.81 -19.33
CA LYS A 222 -11.40 6.52 -20.00
C LYS A 222 -12.86 6.26 -20.38
N VAL A 223 -13.79 6.49 -19.45
CA VAL A 223 -15.21 6.32 -19.67
C VAL A 223 -15.76 7.40 -20.61
N ALA A 224 -15.38 8.66 -20.41
CA ALA A 224 -15.82 9.77 -21.26
C ALA A 224 -15.44 9.57 -22.72
N ARG A 225 -14.21 9.13 -23.01
CA ARG A 225 -13.76 8.81 -24.38
C ARG A 225 -14.57 7.68 -25.00
N ALA A 226 -14.90 6.64 -24.23
CA ALA A 226 -15.72 5.54 -24.71
C ALA A 226 -17.15 6.03 -25.06
N ILE A 227 -17.77 6.83 -24.20
CA ILE A 227 -19.08 7.45 -24.47
C ILE A 227 -19.04 8.31 -25.72
N MET A 228 -18.01 9.16 -25.88
CA MET A 228 -17.86 10.00 -27.07
C MET A 228 -17.68 9.19 -28.35
N ALA A 229 -16.98 8.07 -28.28
CA ALA A 229 -16.75 7.20 -29.42
C ALA A 229 -17.98 6.37 -29.83
N GLN A 230 -18.81 5.99 -28.87
CA GLN A 230 -20.01 5.16 -29.08
C GLN A 230 -21.30 6.00 -29.26
N GLY A 231 -21.26 7.26 -28.87
CA GLY A 231 -22.44 8.12 -28.77
C GLY A 231 -23.22 7.91 -27.48
N ILE A 232 -24.17 8.81 -27.22
CA ILE A 232 -25.16 8.67 -26.15
C ILE A 232 -26.33 7.93 -26.73
N ILE A 233 -26.62 6.74 -26.25
CA ILE A 233 -27.74 5.90 -26.64
C ILE A 233 -28.97 6.28 -25.81
#